data_73c22596dc2b8ce1c364ac61f1ab8ebf
#
_entry.id   73c22596dc2b8ce1c364ac61f1ab8ebf
#
_cell.length_a   1.000
_cell.length_b   1.000
_cell.length_c   1.000
_cell.angle_alpha   90.00
_cell.angle_beta   90.00
_cell.angle_gamma   90.00
#
_symmetry.space_group_name_H-M   'P 1'
#
loop_
_entity.id
_entity.type
_entity.pdbx_description
1 polymer ?
#
loop_
_entity_poly.entity_id
_entity_poly.type
_entity_poly.pdbx_seq_one_letter_code
_entity_poly.pdbx_strand_id
1 'polypeptide(L)'
;MAIIRVYAGSDGQSHFEEIQPKFESRGDQSETAELIPGSGIVIRRFEPTRSNLWHHAPGRYAVFTLSGAVDIEIGDGTVRRLGPGDILIAEDLTGQGHATREVGPEARVSVFVPLAK
;
A
#
# COMPACT_ATOMS: atom_id res chain seq x y z
N MET A 1 8.41 -0.03 10.39
CA MET A 1 7.99 -0.35 9.00
C MET A 1 6.90 -1.42 9.05
N ALA A 2 5.73 -1.09 8.55
CA ALA A 2 4.66 -2.07 8.37
C ALA A 2 4.50 -2.34 6.87
N ILE A 3 4.23 -3.58 6.51
CA ILE A 3 3.90 -3.96 5.15
C ILE A 3 2.49 -4.54 5.18
N ILE A 4 1.55 -3.81 4.57
CA ILE A 4 0.13 -4.16 4.61
C ILE A 4 -0.32 -4.47 3.18
N ARG A 5 -0.90 -5.65 3.03
CA ARG A 5 -1.54 -6.05 1.77
C ARG A 5 -3.03 -5.77 1.88
N VAL A 6 -3.61 -5.12 0.88
CA VAL A 6 -5.05 -5.02 0.72
C VAL A 6 -5.45 -5.84 -0.50
N TYR A 7 -6.39 -6.76 -0.33
CA TYR A 7 -6.77 -7.71 -1.38
C TYR A 7 -8.27 -7.93 -1.39
N ALA A 8 -8.80 -8.34 -2.53
CA ALA A 8 -10.23 -8.63 -2.69
C ALA A 8 -10.52 -10.04 -2.20
N GLY A 9 -11.47 -10.15 -1.27
CA GLY A 9 -11.96 -11.45 -0.81
C GLY A 9 -13.09 -11.96 -1.70
N SER A 10 -13.47 -13.22 -1.48
CA SER A 10 -14.57 -13.85 -2.22
C SER A 10 -15.93 -13.24 -1.87
N ASP A 11 -15.99 -12.44 -0.81
CA ASP A 11 -17.22 -11.73 -0.37
C ASP A 11 -17.43 -10.40 -1.10
N GLY A 12 -16.59 -10.05 -2.08
CA GLY A 12 -16.66 -8.77 -2.78
C GLY A 12 -16.12 -7.59 -1.98
N GLN A 13 -15.46 -7.85 -0.84
CA GLN A 13 -14.92 -6.84 0.03
C GLN A 13 -13.40 -6.92 0.07
N SER A 14 -12.76 -5.79 0.31
CA SER A 14 -11.31 -5.75 0.54
C SER A 14 -11.00 -6.14 1.97
N HIS A 15 -9.85 -6.78 2.15
CA HIS A 15 -9.35 -7.22 3.44
C HIS A 15 -7.89 -6.81 3.58
N PHE A 16 -7.44 -6.66 4.84
CA PHE A 16 -6.04 -6.38 5.13
C PHE A 16 -5.32 -7.65 5.57
N GLU A 17 -4.05 -7.73 5.18
CA GLU A 17 -3.13 -8.76 5.66
C GLU A 17 -1.80 -8.09 5.96
N GLU A 18 -1.27 -8.33 7.15
CA GLU A 18 0.07 -7.85 7.49
C GLU A 18 1.09 -8.86 6.97
N ILE A 19 2.08 -8.36 6.24
CA ILE A 19 3.12 -9.20 5.64
C ILE A 19 4.39 -9.10 6.45
N GLN A 20 4.95 -10.27 6.80
CA GLN A 20 6.24 -10.37 7.46
C GLN A 20 7.23 -10.93 6.45
N PRO A 21 8.14 -10.08 5.92
CA PRO A 21 9.11 -10.58 4.95
C PRO A 21 10.07 -11.57 5.62
N LYS A 22 10.39 -12.64 4.91
CA LYS A 22 11.38 -13.60 5.35
C LYS A 22 12.74 -13.16 4.83
N PHE A 23 13.58 -12.69 5.73
CA PHE A 23 14.92 -12.28 5.39
C PHE A 23 15.87 -13.45 5.43
N GLU A 24 16.73 -13.55 4.43
CA GLU A 24 17.77 -14.56 4.35
C GLU A 24 19.12 -13.88 4.22
N SER A 25 20.13 -14.43 4.92
CA SER A 25 21.49 -13.89 4.89
C SER A 25 22.11 -14.00 3.50
N ARG A 26 22.80 -12.94 3.06
CA ARG A 26 23.55 -12.93 1.80
C ARG A 26 25.03 -13.27 2.00
N GLY A 27 25.48 -13.39 3.24
CA GLY A 27 26.89 -13.65 3.53
C GLY A 27 27.78 -12.41 3.48
N ASP A 28 27.21 -11.22 3.28
CA ASP A 28 27.93 -9.94 3.20
C ASP A 28 27.47 -8.96 4.27
N GLN A 29 26.94 -9.48 5.39
CA GLN A 29 26.37 -8.71 6.50
C GLN A 29 25.04 -8.05 6.15
N SER A 30 24.38 -8.54 5.09
CA SER A 30 23.02 -8.13 4.73
C SER A 30 22.08 -9.32 4.65
N GLU A 31 20.78 -9.02 4.70
CA GLU A 31 19.74 -10.00 4.55
C GLU A 31 18.78 -9.52 3.45
N THR A 32 18.25 -10.44 2.67
CA THR A 32 17.34 -10.13 1.57
C THR A 32 16.06 -10.93 1.69
N ALA A 33 14.92 -10.28 1.49
CA ALA A 33 13.65 -10.94 1.28
C ALA A 33 13.48 -11.28 -0.21
N GLU A 34 12.45 -12.05 -0.51
CA GLU A 34 12.18 -12.49 -1.89
C GLU A 34 11.94 -11.29 -2.82
N LEU A 35 12.45 -11.39 -4.05
CA LEU A 35 12.22 -10.39 -5.08
C LEU A 35 10.75 -10.37 -5.50
N ILE A 36 10.17 -9.17 -5.53
CA ILE A 36 8.85 -8.94 -6.10
C ILE A 36 9.05 -8.14 -7.39
N PRO A 37 8.75 -8.72 -8.56
CA PRO A 37 9.03 -8.01 -9.82
C PRO A 37 8.07 -6.84 -10.03
N GLY A 38 8.60 -5.74 -10.53
CA GLY A 38 7.85 -4.52 -10.86
C GLY A 38 8.37 -3.91 -12.15
N SER A 39 7.62 -2.95 -12.70
CA SER A 39 7.91 -2.40 -14.04
C SER A 39 8.39 -0.95 -14.04
N GLY A 40 8.63 -0.36 -12.91
CA GLY A 40 9.11 1.01 -12.84
C GLY A 40 8.66 1.70 -11.57
N ILE A 41 8.87 3.03 -11.51
CA ILE A 41 8.44 3.81 -10.35
C ILE A 41 7.71 5.06 -10.82
N VAL A 42 6.70 5.47 -10.04
CA VAL A 42 6.01 6.74 -10.20
C VAL A 42 6.04 7.46 -8.86
N ILE A 43 6.51 8.68 -8.83
CA ILE A 43 6.52 9.49 -7.61
C ILE A 43 5.29 10.37 -7.63
N ARG A 44 4.46 10.28 -6.59
CA ARG A 44 3.21 11.06 -6.50
C ARG A 44 3.20 11.87 -5.21
N ARG A 45 2.65 13.08 -5.31
CA ARG A 45 2.42 13.94 -4.16
C ARG A 45 0.92 14.20 -4.06
N PHE A 46 0.39 14.05 -2.86
CA PHE A 46 -1.04 14.20 -2.59
C PHE A 46 -1.27 15.38 -1.67
N GLU A 47 -2.24 16.23 -2.03
CA GLU A 47 -2.66 17.36 -1.20
C GLU A 47 -3.19 16.85 0.14
N PRO A 48 -2.90 17.54 1.26
CA PRO A 48 -3.34 17.09 2.59
C PRO A 48 -4.85 16.96 2.76
N THR A 49 -5.62 17.71 1.98
CA THR A 49 -7.09 17.70 2.06
C THR A 49 -7.74 16.67 1.14
N ARG A 50 -6.94 15.97 0.34
CA ARG A 50 -7.48 15.01 -0.62
C ARG A 50 -8.10 13.82 0.10
N SER A 51 -9.31 13.48 -0.31
CA SER A 51 -9.92 12.20 0.03
C SER A 51 -10.42 11.57 -1.27
N ASN A 52 -10.34 10.25 -1.34
CA ASN A 52 -10.79 9.51 -2.49
C ASN A 52 -11.91 8.56 -2.07
N LEU A 53 -12.96 8.52 -2.87
CA LEU A 53 -14.10 7.65 -2.60
C LEU A 53 -13.73 6.18 -2.79
N TRP A 54 -14.66 5.31 -2.44
CA TRP A 54 -14.48 3.87 -2.59
C TRP A 54 -14.09 3.49 -4.01
N HIS A 55 -12.99 2.75 -4.14
CA HIS A 55 -12.48 2.28 -5.42
C HIS A 55 -11.62 1.04 -5.18
N HIS A 56 -11.57 0.16 -6.17
CA HIS A 56 -10.59 -0.92 -6.15
C HIS A 56 -9.30 -0.47 -6.84
N ALA A 57 -8.21 -1.20 -6.61
CA ALA A 57 -6.95 -0.87 -7.27
C ALA A 57 -7.06 -1.10 -8.77
N PRO A 58 -6.54 -0.18 -9.61
CA PRO A 58 -6.58 -0.36 -11.07
C PRO A 58 -5.61 -1.42 -11.57
N GLY A 59 -4.63 -1.77 -10.76
CA GLY A 59 -3.65 -2.82 -11.01
C GLY A 59 -2.93 -3.10 -9.71
N ARG A 60 -2.04 -4.10 -9.70
CA ARG A 60 -1.26 -4.40 -8.51
C ARG A 60 -0.16 -3.35 -8.35
N TYR A 61 -0.07 -2.77 -7.16
CA TYR A 61 0.93 -1.75 -6.84
C TYR A 61 1.57 -2.01 -5.48
N ALA A 62 2.87 -1.71 -5.38
CA ALA A 62 3.51 -1.46 -4.10
C ALA A 62 3.61 0.05 -3.92
N VAL A 63 3.19 0.56 -2.77
CA VAL A 63 3.19 1.99 -2.46
C VAL A 63 4.06 2.22 -1.23
N PHE A 64 5.12 2.99 -1.41
CA PHE A 64 6.08 3.31 -0.34
C PHE A 64 5.82 4.75 0.08
N THR A 65 5.43 4.97 1.33
CA THR A 65 5.23 6.31 1.85
C THR A 65 6.55 6.89 2.33
N LEU A 66 6.93 8.05 1.80
CA LEU A 66 8.17 8.74 2.16
C LEU A 66 7.90 9.86 3.16
N SER A 67 6.81 10.60 3.00
CA SER A 67 6.41 11.68 3.92
C SER A 67 4.90 11.77 3.98
N GLY A 68 4.39 12.39 5.03
CA GLY A 68 2.95 12.47 5.25
C GLY A 68 2.37 11.14 5.68
N ALA A 69 1.06 11.01 5.63
CA ALA A 69 0.36 9.78 6.00
C ALA A 69 -0.97 9.67 5.26
N VAL A 70 -1.48 8.46 5.17
CA VAL A 70 -2.78 8.17 4.55
C VAL A 70 -3.51 7.14 5.39
N ASP A 71 -4.82 7.30 5.53
CA ASP A 71 -5.71 6.30 6.11
C ASP A 71 -6.36 5.51 4.98
N ILE A 72 -6.29 4.19 5.07
CA ILE A 72 -6.96 3.27 4.15
C ILE A 72 -8.08 2.60 4.93
N GLU A 73 -9.30 2.73 4.42
CA GLU A 73 -10.49 2.13 5.04
C GLU A 73 -11.07 1.04 4.14
N ILE A 74 -11.47 -0.08 4.75
CA ILE A 74 -12.15 -1.18 4.04
C ILE A 74 -13.60 -1.29 4.51
N GLY A 75 -14.37 -2.15 3.86
CA GLY A 75 -15.82 -2.17 3.97
C GLY A 75 -16.39 -2.45 5.36
N ASP A 76 -15.65 -3.12 6.24
CA ASP A 76 -16.10 -3.38 7.62
C ASP A 76 -15.78 -2.22 8.57
N GLY A 77 -15.24 -1.11 8.06
CA GLY A 77 -14.87 0.06 8.86
C GLY A 77 -13.45 0.02 9.41
N THR A 78 -12.70 -1.05 9.18
CA THR A 78 -11.30 -1.12 9.61
C THR A 78 -10.47 -0.10 8.85
N VAL A 79 -9.64 0.64 9.58
CA VAL A 79 -8.76 1.67 9.03
C VAL A 79 -7.32 1.34 9.39
N ARG A 80 -6.43 1.42 8.40
CA ARG A 80 -4.98 1.32 8.64
C ARG A 80 -4.33 2.62 8.21
N ARG A 81 -3.56 3.21 9.12
CA ARG A 81 -2.77 4.41 8.82
C ARG A 81 -1.38 4.00 8.39
N LEU A 82 -0.94 4.53 7.24
CA LEU A 82 0.37 4.29 6.69
C LEU A 82 1.13 5.60 6.66
N GLY A 83 2.28 5.63 7.29
CA GLY A 83 3.17 6.78 7.36
C GLY A 83 4.53 6.48 6.76
N PRO A 84 5.53 7.36 6.97
CA PRO A 84 6.86 7.18 6.41
C PRO A 84 7.47 5.83 6.80
N GLY A 85 7.97 5.10 5.81
CA GLY A 85 8.55 3.79 6.00
C GLY A 85 7.57 2.63 5.89
N ASP A 86 6.27 2.89 5.79
CA ASP A 86 5.26 1.85 5.61
C ASP A 86 5.04 1.54 4.13
N ILE A 87 4.69 0.30 3.83
CA ILE A 87 4.48 -0.17 2.47
C ILE A 87 3.07 -0.75 2.36
N LEU A 88 2.35 -0.31 1.33
CA LEU A 88 1.05 -0.88 0.96
C LEU A 88 1.24 -1.73 -0.29
N ILE A 89 0.76 -2.97 -0.25
CA ILE A 89 0.63 -3.81 -1.43
C ILE A 89 -0.85 -3.82 -1.81
N ALA A 90 -1.21 -3.08 -2.84
CA ALA A 90 -2.60 -2.95 -3.29
C ALA A 90 -2.90 -4.00 -4.34
N GLU A 91 -3.78 -4.93 -4.01
CA GLU A 91 -4.15 -6.06 -4.86
C GLU A 91 -5.65 -6.30 -4.92
N ASP A 92 -6.47 -5.38 -4.42
CA ASP A 92 -7.92 -5.48 -4.45
C ASP A 92 -8.43 -4.99 -5.82
N LEU A 93 -8.31 -5.86 -6.81
CA LEU A 93 -8.59 -5.54 -8.22
C LEU A 93 -10.06 -5.58 -8.58
N THR A 94 -10.91 -6.06 -7.68
CA THR A 94 -12.36 -6.24 -7.91
C THR A 94 -13.13 -5.88 -6.63
N GLY A 95 -14.44 -5.79 -6.74
CA GLY A 95 -15.32 -5.57 -5.60
C GLY A 95 -15.41 -4.11 -5.18
N GLN A 96 -15.78 -3.88 -3.92
CA GLN A 96 -15.98 -2.54 -3.39
C GLN A 96 -14.69 -1.76 -3.29
N GLY A 97 -13.57 -2.43 -3.01
CA GLY A 97 -12.29 -1.78 -2.84
C GLY A 97 -12.15 -1.12 -1.48
N HIS A 98 -11.42 -0.03 -1.47
CA HIS A 98 -11.08 0.72 -0.26
C HIS A 98 -11.28 2.22 -0.50
N ALA A 99 -11.31 2.98 0.57
CA ALA A 99 -11.32 4.44 0.52
C ALA A 99 -10.01 4.96 1.11
N THR A 100 -9.51 6.07 0.57
CA THR A 100 -8.28 6.69 1.07
C THR A 100 -8.58 8.11 1.55
N ARG A 101 -7.89 8.51 2.61
CA ARG A 101 -7.99 9.86 3.16
C ARG A 101 -6.61 10.31 3.59
N GLU A 102 -6.16 11.44 3.02
CA GLU A 102 -4.87 12.00 3.42
C GLU A 102 -4.95 12.51 4.85
N VAL A 103 -3.83 12.38 5.57
CA VAL A 103 -3.74 12.85 6.95
C VAL A 103 -2.78 14.04 6.97
N GLY A 104 -3.38 15.25 7.05
CA GLY A 104 -2.61 16.48 7.08
C GLY A 104 -1.87 16.68 8.40
N PRO A 105 -1.13 17.79 8.55
CA PRO A 105 -1.06 18.93 7.62
C PRO A 105 -0.06 18.77 6.48
N GLU A 106 0.80 17.76 6.55
CA GLU A 106 1.87 17.58 5.59
C GLU A 106 1.37 16.84 4.34
N ALA A 107 1.80 17.28 3.16
CA ALA A 107 1.50 16.57 1.92
C ALA A 107 2.17 15.20 1.94
N ARG A 108 1.46 14.19 1.45
CA ARG A 108 2.02 12.84 1.34
C ARG A 108 2.79 12.71 0.04
N VAL A 109 4.02 12.23 0.14
CA VAL A 109 4.83 11.84 -1.01
C VAL A 109 5.01 10.33 -0.96
N SER A 110 4.67 9.67 -2.04
CA SER A 110 4.76 8.20 -2.15
C SER A 110 5.40 7.79 -3.46
N VAL A 111 6.08 6.65 -3.43
CA VAL A 111 6.58 5.98 -4.62
C VAL A 111 5.65 4.80 -4.91
N PHE A 112 5.09 4.79 -6.13
CA PHE A 112 4.23 3.72 -6.62
C PHE A 112 5.04 2.85 -7.56
N VAL A 113 5.04 1.55 -7.32
CA VAL A 113 5.71 0.57 -8.18
C VAL A 113 4.64 -0.37 -8.73
N PRO A 114 4.32 -0.29 -10.04
CA PRO A 114 3.42 -1.27 -10.64
C PRO A 114 4.05 -2.65 -10.58
N LEU A 115 3.33 -3.63 -10.06
CA LEU A 115 3.82 -4.99 -9.90
C LEU A 115 3.43 -5.83 -11.12
N ALA A 116 4.29 -6.77 -11.46
CA ALA A 116 4.00 -7.75 -12.49
C ALA A 116 2.85 -8.66 -12.05
N LYS A 117 2.09 -9.12 -13.01
CA LYS A 117 0.96 -10.02 -12.75
C LYS A 117 1.40 -11.41 -12.35
#